data_73b32d727bb13db9f8b211190dc08d49
#
_entry.id   73b32d727bb13db9f8b211190dc08d49
#
_cell.length_a   1.000
_cell.length_b   1.000
_cell.length_c   1.000
_cell.angle_alpha   90.00
_cell.angle_beta   90.00
_cell.angle_gamma   90.00
#
_symmetry.space_group_name_H-M   'P 1'
#
loop_
_entity.id
_entity.type
_entity.pdbx_description
1 polymer ?
#
loop_
_entity_poly.entity_id
_entity_poly.type
_entity_poly.pdbx_seq_one_letter_code
_entity_poly.pdbx_strand_id
1 'polypeptide(L)'
;VLGVENVPFEEDALWLLGRAADGSMRDAMSLTDQAIAFGEGKVLAADVRAMLGTLDHGQVYGVLQALLEGDARALLEAVRHLAEQGPDWAGVLAEMLNVLHRVAIAQALPDAVDNGQGDRDRVLALAQALPAEDVQFYYQMGLIGRRDLPLAPDPRSGFEMVLLRMLAFRPADTDDAPRTSLKNLGISPATADSKPAAVADTAAPGVSPVSAPAPVAPAAAVAPAPVVIASPAESAATVAP
;
A
#
# COMPACT_ATOMS: atom_id res chain seq x y z
N VAL A 1 -2.12 34.43 9.32
CA VAL A 1 -2.92 34.49 10.55
C VAL A 1 -1.99 34.37 11.75
N LEU A 2 -1.35 33.22 11.99
CA LEU A 2 -0.51 32.95 13.18
C LEU A 2 0.59 33.99 13.43
N GLY A 3 1.26 34.46 12.36
CA GLY A 3 2.27 35.51 12.49
C GLY A 3 1.71 36.86 12.89
N VAL A 4 0.46 37.17 12.58
CA VAL A 4 -0.22 38.42 13.01
C VAL A 4 -0.64 38.33 14.48
N GLU A 5 -1.01 37.14 14.93
CA GLU A 5 -1.45 36.87 16.30
C GLU A 5 -0.29 36.52 17.24
N ASN A 6 0.95 36.58 16.76
CA ASN A 6 2.18 36.23 17.49
C ASN A 6 2.16 34.84 18.13
N VAL A 7 1.52 33.87 17.48
CA VAL A 7 1.52 32.48 17.91
C VAL A 7 2.77 31.81 17.30
N PRO A 8 3.68 31.25 18.11
CA PRO A 8 4.82 30.49 17.62
C PRO A 8 4.36 29.24 16.88
N PHE A 9 4.93 28.96 15.70
CA PHE A 9 4.58 27.79 14.91
C PHE A 9 5.80 27.21 14.18
N GLU A 10 5.74 25.92 13.92
CA GLU A 10 6.65 25.21 13.02
C GLU A 10 6.02 25.09 11.63
N GLU A 11 6.84 25.16 10.59
CA GLU A 11 6.36 25.02 9.20
C GLU A 11 5.77 23.62 8.96
N ASP A 12 6.39 22.59 9.51
CA ASP A 12 5.89 21.22 9.44
C ASP A 12 4.50 21.05 10.05
N ALA A 13 4.19 21.80 11.12
CA ALA A 13 2.86 21.83 11.72
C ALA A 13 1.80 22.37 10.77
N LEU A 14 2.15 23.41 9.99
CA LEU A 14 1.24 24.01 9.01
C LEU A 14 0.95 23.04 7.85
N TRP A 15 1.95 22.27 7.42
CA TRP A 15 1.75 21.22 6.42
C TRP A 15 0.78 20.13 6.91
N LEU A 16 0.91 19.71 8.16
CA LEU A 16 0.01 18.73 8.77
C LEU A 16 -1.43 19.23 8.84
N LEU A 17 -1.61 20.48 9.29
CA LEU A 17 -2.93 21.13 9.39
C LEU A 17 -3.56 21.32 8.00
N GLY A 18 -2.78 21.80 7.02
CA GLY A 18 -3.25 22.00 5.66
C GLY A 18 -3.71 20.71 4.99
N ARG A 19 -2.99 19.63 5.23
CA ARG A 19 -3.33 18.29 4.74
C ARG A 19 -4.61 17.75 5.41
N ALA A 20 -4.72 17.88 6.73
CA ALA A 20 -5.90 17.43 7.47
C ALA A 20 -7.16 18.21 7.11
N ALA A 21 -7.02 19.44 6.66
CA ALA A 21 -8.11 20.30 6.22
C ALA A 21 -8.67 19.96 4.83
N ASP A 22 -7.99 19.09 4.06
CA ASP A 22 -8.42 18.58 2.75
C ASP A 22 -8.97 19.67 1.79
N GLY A 23 -8.26 20.82 1.72
CA GLY A 23 -8.63 21.95 0.87
C GLY A 23 -9.71 22.87 1.44
N SER A 24 -10.26 22.58 2.61
CA SER A 24 -11.26 23.41 3.28
C SER A 24 -10.60 24.47 4.16
N MET A 25 -10.74 25.74 3.78
CA MET A 25 -10.20 26.86 4.58
C MET A 25 -10.83 26.96 5.96
N ARG A 26 -12.10 26.61 6.06
CA ARG A 26 -12.84 26.63 7.33
C ARG A 26 -12.29 25.58 8.29
N ASP A 27 -12.04 24.36 7.78
CA ASP A 27 -11.52 23.27 8.59
C ASP A 27 -10.07 23.54 8.97
N ALA A 28 -9.27 24.14 8.07
CA ALA A 28 -7.92 24.57 8.39
C ALA A 28 -7.88 25.57 9.58
N MET A 29 -8.78 26.53 9.59
CA MET A 29 -8.88 27.48 10.71
C MET A 29 -9.32 26.79 12.01
N SER A 30 -10.33 25.92 11.93
CA SER A 30 -10.81 25.18 13.10
C SER A 30 -9.75 24.24 13.68
N LEU A 31 -8.99 23.53 12.82
CA LEU A 31 -7.88 22.69 13.24
C LEU A 31 -6.71 23.50 13.80
N THR A 32 -6.47 24.70 13.27
CA THR A 32 -5.45 25.61 13.79
C THR A 32 -5.81 26.08 15.20
N ASP A 33 -7.07 26.46 15.45
CA ASP A 33 -7.53 26.84 16.79
C ASP A 33 -7.40 25.69 17.78
N GLN A 34 -7.74 24.46 17.36
CA GLN A 34 -7.53 23.26 18.18
C GLN A 34 -6.05 23.01 18.48
N ALA A 35 -5.17 23.18 17.47
CA ALA A 35 -3.73 23.03 17.64
C ALA A 35 -3.14 24.04 18.62
N ILE A 36 -3.58 25.31 18.59
CA ILE A 36 -3.18 26.33 19.54
C ILE A 36 -3.61 25.94 20.96
N ALA A 37 -4.84 25.46 21.11
CA ALA A 37 -5.36 25.03 22.41
C ALA A 37 -4.63 23.79 22.95
N PHE A 38 -4.32 22.82 22.10
CA PHE A 38 -3.62 21.59 22.43
C PHE A 38 -2.14 21.83 22.80
N GLY A 39 -1.46 22.71 22.04
CA GLY A 39 -0.05 23.05 22.20
C GLY A 39 0.20 24.22 23.17
N GLU A 40 -0.76 24.55 24.06
CA GLU A 40 -0.64 25.60 25.05
C GLU A 40 -0.19 26.98 24.49
N GLY A 41 -0.78 27.36 23.37
CA GLY A 41 -0.48 28.62 22.69
C GLY A 41 0.66 28.53 21.66
N LYS A 42 1.12 27.34 21.31
CA LYS A 42 2.12 27.08 20.28
C LYS A 42 1.58 26.03 19.28
N VAL A 43 2.06 26.11 18.06
CA VAL A 43 1.69 25.14 17.02
C VAL A 43 2.95 24.36 16.61
N LEU A 44 3.26 23.30 17.36
CA LEU A 44 4.41 22.45 17.13
C LEU A 44 3.98 21.21 16.32
N ALA A 45 4.84 20.70 15.47
CA ALA A 45 4.54 19.55 14.62
C ALA A 45 4.24 18.27 15.44
N ALA A 46 4.92 18.08 16.57
CA ALA A 46 4.67 16.96 17.47
C ALA A 46 3.26 17.01 18.09
N ASP A 47 2.84 18.17 18.55
CA ASP A 47 1.52 18.38 19.17
C ASP A 47 0.40 18.23 18.14
N VAL A 48 0.60 18.78 16.93
CA VAL A 48 -0.37 18.63 15.84
C VAL A 48 -0.51 17.17 15.40
N ARG A 49 0.58 16.41 15.32
CA ARG A 49 0.51 14.97 15.03
C ARG A 49 -0.28 14.21 16.11
N ALA A 50 0.01 14.48 17.36
CA ALA A 50 -0.70 13.87 18.49
C ALA A 50 -2.19 14.21 18.48
N MET A 51 -2.54 15.47 18.22
CA MET A 51 -3.92 15.95 18.12
C MET A 51 -4.69 15.31 16.97
N LEU A 52 -4.07 15.22 15.80
CA LEU A 52 -4.68 14.64 14.58
C LEU A 52 -4.67 13.12 14.58
N GLY A 53 -3.91 12.49 15.47
CA GLY A 53 -3.67 11.04 15.45
C GLY A 53 -2.95 10.58 14.15
N THR A 54 -2.29 11.52 13.47
CA THR A 54 -1.59 11.21 12.22
C THR A 54 -0.24 10.57 12.51
N LEU A 55 0.08 9.57 11.72
CA LEU A 55 1.38 8.91 11.76
C LEU A 55 2.51 9.88 11.43
N ASP A 56 3.62 9.71 12.11
CA ASP A 56 4.85 10.38 11.70
C ASP A 56 5.32 9.78 10.36
N HIS A 57 5.28 10.60 9.29
CA HIS A 57 5.81 10.19 7.98
C HIS A 57 7.24 9.66 8.06
N GLY A 58 8.03 10.15 9.02
CA GLY A 58 9.37 9.65 9.26
C GLY A 58 9.44 8.15 9.49
N GLN A 59 8.42 7.57 10.11
CA GLN A 59 8.35 6.13 10.39
C GLN A 59 8.07 5.29 9.15
N VAL A 60 7.19 5.76 8.26
CA VAL A 60 6.92 5.11 6.97
C VAL A 60 8.19 5.10 6.11
N TYR A 61 8.94 6.19 6.11
CA TYR A 61 10.24 6.25 5.44
C TYR A 61 11.26 5.28 6.04
N GLY A 62 11.24 5.05 7.35
CA GLY A 62 12.08 4.06 8.01
C GLY A 62 11.79 2.63 7.55
N VAL A 63 10.50 2.29 7.39
CA VAL A 63 10.08 0.98 6.83
C VAL A 63 10.53 0.84 5.38
N LEU A 64 10.33 1.87 4.54
CA LEU A 64 10.76 1.83 3.14
C LEU A 64 12.28 1.75 3.00
N GLN A 65 13.03 2.41 3.87
CA GLN A 65 14.49 2.31 3.92
C GLN A 65 14.95 0.90 4.25
N ALA A 66 14.35 0.25 5.26
CA ALA A 66 14.67 -1.14 5.61
C ALA A 66 14.32 -2.12 4.48
N LEU A 67 13.25 -1.87 3.72
CA LEU A 67 12.91 -2.63 2.52
C LEU A 67 13.96 -2.45 1.41
N LEU A 68 14.44 -1.21 1.20
CA LEU A 68 15.51 -0.90 0.25
C LEU A 68 16.79 -1.67 0.59
N GLU A 69 17.18 -1.67 1.86
CA GLU A 69 18.37 -2.35 2.35
C GLU A 69 18.24 -3.88 2.34
N GLY A 70 17.02 -4.40 2.25
CA GLY A 70 16.77 -5.83 2.28
C GLY A 70 16.98 -6.48 3.65
N ASP A 71 17.02 -5.68 4.71
CA ASP A 71 17.27 -6.13 6.07
C ASP A 71 15.97 -6.44 6.82
N ALA A 72 15.66 -7.74 6.95
CA ALA A 72 14.50 -8.20 7.69
C ALA A 72 14.52 -7.79 9.17
N ARG A 73 15.71 -7.67 9.77
CA ARG A 73 15.85 -7.28 11.19
C ARG A 73 15.51 -5.80 11.36
N ALA A 74 16.09 -4.94 10.54
CA ALA A 74 15.80 -3.50 10.53
C ALA A 74 14.32 -3.24 10.25
N LEU A 75 13.72 -4.04 9.34
CA LEU A 75 12.31 -3.95 9.01
C LEU A 75 11.39 -4.24 10.21
N LEU A 76 11.63 -5.36 10.91
CA LEU A 76 10.84 -5.72 12.09
C LEU A 76 11.09 -4.76 13.27
N GLU A 77 12.28 -4.19 13.38
CA GLU A 77 12.58 -3.14 14.34
C GLU A 77 11.79 -1.86 14.05
N ALA A 78 11.74 -1.43 12.78
CA ALA A 78 10.91 -0.29 12.37
C ALA A 78 9.42 -0.52 12.69
N VAL A 79 8.90 -1.73 12.46
CA VAL A 79 7.52 -2.10 12.83
C VAL A 79 7.32 -2.07 14.35
N ARG A 80 8.32 -2.50 15.13
CA ARG A 80 8.25 -2.45 16.59
C ARG A 80 8.15 -1.00 17.09
N HIS A 81 8.95 -0.09 16.55
CA HIS A 81 8.88 1.33 16.87
C HIS A 81 7.52 1.94 16.51
N LEU A 82 6.97 1.57 15.34
CA LEU A 82 5.60 1.94 14.99
C LEU A 82 4.58 1.46 16.02
N ALA A 83 4.71 0.21 16.47
CA ALA A 83 3.77 -0.40 17.42
C ALA A 83 3.73 0.31 18.80
N GLU A 84 4.83 0.93 19.22
CA GLU A 84 4.92 1.68 20.49
C GLU A 84 3.96 2.88 20.52
N GLN A 85 3.57 3.39 19.35
CA GLN A 85 2.67 4.53 19.21
C GLN A 85 1.20 4.13 19.01
N GLY A 86 0.90 2.84 18.94
CA GLY A 86 -0.46 2.31 18.74
C GLY A 86 -1.09 2.73 17.41
N PRO A 87 -0.41 2.52 16.27
CA PRO A 87 -0.86 3.05 14.99
C PRO A 87 -2.10 2.32 14.46
N ASP A 88 -2.85 2.99 13.60
CA ASP A 88 -3.75 2.34 12.66
C ASP A 88 -2.92 1.69 11.53
N TRP A 89 -2.77 0.37 11.57
CA TRP A 89 -1.98 -0.39 10.59
C TRP A 89 -2.49 -0.26 9.17
N ALA A 90 -3.80 -0.09 8.99
CA ALA A 90 -4.38 0.16 7.67
C ALA A 90 -4.00 1.55 7.15
N GLY A 91 -3.97 2.54 8.03
CA GLY A 91 -3.50 3.89 7.75
C GLY A 91 -2.01 3.93 7.41
N VAL A 92 -1.16 3.20 8.17
CA VAL A 92 0.29 3.05 7.86
C VAL A 92 0.49 2.51 6.45
N LEU A 93 -0.23 1.44 6.12
CA LEU A 93 -0.11 0.81 4.81
C LEU A 93 -0.62 1.72 3.68
N ALA A 94 -1.70 2.48 3.94
CA ALA A 94 -2.20 3.47 2.99
C ALA A 94 -1.18 4.58 2.73
N GLU A 95 -0.52 5.07 3.79
CA GLU A 95 0.51 6.10 3.65
C GLU A 95 1.76 5.56 2.92
N MET A 96 2.17 4.34 3.21
CA MET A 96 3.26 3.69 2.48
C MET A 96 2.96 3.59 0.98
N LEU A 97 1.72 3.25 0.61
CA LEU A 97 1.27 3.25 -0.79
C LEU A 97 1.30 4.65 -1.43
N ASN A 98 0.92 5.67 -0.67
CA ASN A 98 0.98 7.07 -1.13
C ASN A 98 2.44 7.50 -1.41
N VAL A 99 3.36 7.18 -0.52
CA VAL A 99 4.80 7.45 -0.73
C VAL A 99 5.32 6.70 -1.96
N LEU A 100 5.03 5.39 -2.10
CA LEU A 100 5.44 4.59 -3.25
C LEU A 100 4.89 5.14 -4.57
N HIS A 101 3.64 5.60 -4.60
CA HIS A 101 3.05 6.25 -5.77
C HIS A 101 3.82 7.52 -6.14
N ARG A 102 4.14 8.38 -5.17
CA ARG A 102 4.93 9.60 -5.40
C ARG A 102 6.36 9.28 -5.85
N VAL A 103 6.96 8.23 -5.31
CA VAL A 103 8.26 7.71 -5.77
C VAL A 103 8.18 7.26 -7.24
N ALA A 104 7.13 6.55 -7.65
CA ALA A 104 6.94 6.16 -9.04
C ALA A 104 6.78 7.37 -9.97
N ILE A 105 6.05 8.42 -9.55
CA ILE A 105 5.96 9.68 -10.28
C ILE A 105 7.34 10.32 -10.39
N ALA A 106 8.10 10.38 -9.29
CA ALA A 106 9.44 10.95 -9.26
C ALA A 106 10.42 10.25 -10.22
N GLN A 107 10.29 8.92 -10.35
CA GLN A 107 11.10 8.13 -11.30
C GLN A 107 10.76 8.46 -12.77
N ALA A 108 9.48 8.69 -13.07
CA ALA A 108 9.02 9.00 -14.42
C ALA A 108 9.21 10.49 -14.77
N LEU A 109 8.87 11.39 -13.84
CA LEU A 109 8.87 12.83 -13.99
C LEU A 109 9.27 13.51 -12.66
N PRO A 110 10.57 13.71 -12.40
CA PRO A 110 11.05 14.31 -11.13
C PRO A 110 10.48 15.70 -10.84
N ASP A 111 10.22 16.48 -11.89
CA ASP A 111 9.68 17.84 -11.78
C ASP A 111 8.17 17.88 -11.43
N ALA A 112 7.46 16.78 -11.63
CA ALA A 112 6.03 16.67 -11.31
C ALA A 112 5.75 16.41 -9.83
N VAL A 113 6.77 16.10 -9.02
CA VAL A 113 6.62 15.90 -7.58
C VAL A 113 6.40 17.24 -6.90
N ASP A 114 5.19 17.46 -6.40
CA ASP A 114 4.89 18.62 -5.58
C ASP A 114 5.52 18.50 -4.18
N ASN A 115 5.63 19.63 -3.48
CA ASN A 115 6.09 19.68 -2.10
C ASN A 115 4.94 19.85 -1.11
N GLY A 116 3.71 19.44 -1.49
CA GLY A 116 2.52 19.58 -0.67
C GLY A 116 2.57 18.88 0.68
N GLN A 117 3.54 18.00 0.89
CA GLN A 117 3.75 17.29 2.15
C GLN A 117 5.07 17.65 2.86
N GLY A 118 5.88 18.56 2.28
CA GLY A 118 7.16 18.97 2.86
C GLY A 118 8.27 17.93 2.80
N ASP A 119 8.08 16.85 2.03
CA ASP A 119 8.97 15.68 1.98
C ASP A 119 9.54 15.38 0.58
N ARG A 120 9.44 16.33 -0.34
CA ARG A 120 9.86 16.19 -1.74
C ARG A 120 11.27 15.63 -1.87
N ASP A 121 12.22 16.12 -1.07
CA ASP A 121 13.61 15.68 -1.15
C ASP A 121 13.77 14.21 -0.75
N ARG A 122 13.01 13.74 0.23
CA ARG A 122 12.99 12.32 0.64
C ARG A 122 12.41 11.43 -0.44
N VAL A 123 11.32 11.86 -1.08
CA VAL A 123 10.71 11.14 -2.22
C VAL A 123 11.69 11.03 -3.37
N LEU A 124 12.39 12.12 -3.71
CA LEU A 124 13.40 12.12 -4.77
C LEU A 124 14.59 11.22 -4.43
N ALA A 125 15.05 11.21 -3.17
CA ALA A 125 16.11 10.32 -2.72
C ALA A 125 15.71 8.84 -2.83
N LEU A 126 14.48 8.48 -2.42
CA LEU A 126 13.95 7.12 -2.60
C LEU A 126 13.81 6.74 -4.08
N ALA A 127 13.37 7.67 -4.92
CA ALA A 127 13.21 7.43 -6.35
C ALA A 127 14.54 7.13 -7.06
N GLN A 128 15.64 7.68 -6.56
CA GLN A 128 16.98 7.39 -7.06
C GLN A 128 17.55 6.08 -6.52
N ALA A 129 17.17 5.70 -5.30
CA ALA A 129 17.71 4.53 -4.60
C ALA A 129 16.96 3.22 -4.89
N LEU A 130 15.64 3.30 -5.13
CA LEU A 130 14.80 2.12 -5.41
C LEU A 130 14.75 1.83 -6.93
N PRO A 131 14.95 0.57 -7.36
CA PRO A 131 14.63 0.14 -8.72
C PRO A 131 13.13 0.34 -9.02
N ALA A 132 12.79 0.70 -10.26
CA ALA A 132 11.41 0.94 -10.66
C ALA A 132 10.54 -0.32 -10.51
N GLU A 133 11.10 -1.48 -10.79
CA GLU A 133 10.46 -2.77 -10.63
C GLU A 133 10.07 -3.04 -9.17
N ASP A 134 10.97 -2.75 -8.23
CA ASP A 134 10.73 -2.91 -6.80
C ASP A 134 9.60 -1.97 -6.34
N VAL A 135 9.57 -0.72 -6.80
CA VAL A 135 8.51 0.23 -6.47
C VAL A 135 7.15 -0.28 -6.92
N GLN A 136 7.04 -0.77 -8.17
CA GLN A 136 5.79 -1.34 -8.69
C GLN A 136 5.38 -2.61 -7.95
N PHE A 137 6.34 -3.46 -7.64
CA PHE A 137 6.12 -4.68 -6.88
C PHE A 137 5.63 -4.39 -5.46
N TYR A 138 6.29 -3.47 -4.74
CA TYR A 138 5.88 -3.08 -3.38
C TYR A 138 4.50 -2.43 -3.37
N TYR A 139 4.21 -1.58 -4.36
CA TYR A 139 2.89 -0.99 -4.51
C TYR A 139 1.81 -2.05 -4.70
N GLN A 140 2.04 -3.02 -5.58
CA GLN A 140 1.11 -4.12 -5.82
C GLN A 140 0.91 -5.00 -4.57
N MET A 141 2.01 -5.35 -3.88
CA MET A 141 1.95 -6.11 -2.64
C MET A 141 1.22 -5.35 -1.54
N GLY A 142 1.42 -4.05 -1.45
CA GLY A 142 0.72 -3.18 -0.51
C GLY A 142 -0.79 -3.10 -0.78
N LEU A 143 -1.22 -3.03 -2.05
CA LEU A 143 -2.64 -3.10 -2.41
C LEU A 143 -3.29 -4.42 -2.01
N ILE A 144 -2.61 -5.54 -2.25
CA ILE A 144 -3.06 -6.87 -1.83
C ILE A 144 -3.13 -6.92 -0.29
N GLY A 145 -2.06 -6.47 0.37
CA GLY A 145 -1.99 -6.42 1.83
C GLY A 145 -3.11 -5.59 2.46
N ARG A 146 -3.45 -4.46 1.86
CA ARG A 146 -4.55 -3.61 2.34
C ARG A 146 -5.91 -4.32 2.30
N ARG A 147 -6.13 -5.13 1.27
CA ARG A 147 -7.33 -5.97 1.16
C ARG A 147 -7.33 -7.11 2.18
N ASP A 148 -6.16 -7.71 2.41
CA ASP A 148 -6.01 -8.90 3.24
C ASP A 148 -5.87 -8.56 4.74
N LEU A 149 -5.44 -7.34 5.08
CA LEU A 149 -5.20 -6.90 6.46
C LEU A 149 -6.40 -7.09 7.40
N PRO A 150 -7.66 -6.79 7.00
CA PRO A 150 -8.83 -7.04 7.85
C PRO A 150 -9.12 -8.51 8.11
N LEU A 151 -8.53 -9.42 7.32
CA LEU A 151 -8.68 -10.87 7.46
C LEU A 151 -7.60 -11.48 8.36
N ALA A 152 -6.58 -10.70 8.72
CA ALA A 152 -5.51 -11.18 9.58
C ALA A 152 -6.02 -11.36 11.03
N PRO A 153 -5.54 -12.37 11.76
CA PRO A 153 -5.91 -12.58 13.16
C PRO A 153 -5.55 -11.41 14.07
N ASP A 154 -4.46 -10.72 13.74
CA ASP A 154 -3.95 -9.53 14.40
C ASP A 154 -3.44 -8.54 13.35
N PRO A 155 -3.87 -7.26 13.38
CA PRO A 155 -3.50 -6.27 12.37
C PRO A 155 -2.00 -6.03 12.26
N ARG A 156 -1.26 -6.06 13.38
CA ARG A 156 0.19 -5.93 13.38
C ARG A 156 0.85 -7.08 12.63
N SER A 157 0.51 -8.31 13.00
CA SER A 157 1.04 -9.51 12.35
C SER A 157 0.69 -9.55 10.86
N GLY A 158 -0.51 -9.08 10.50
CA GLY A 158 -0.93 -8.91 9.11
C GLY A 158 -0.02 -7.94 8.36
N PHE A 159 0.27 -6.80 8.95
CA PHE A 159 1.18 -5.79 8.39
C PHE A 159 2.61 -6.34 8.24
N GLU A 160 3.15 -6.98 9.28
CA GLU A 160 4.46 -7.65 9.25
C GLU A 160 4.54 -8.66 8.09
N MET A 161 3.48 -9.46 7.88
CA MET A 161 3.44 -10.42 6.78
C MET A 161 3.43 -9.77 5.39
N VAL A 162 2.78 -8.63 5.23
CA VAL A 162 2.84 -7.86 3.97
C VAL A 162 4.26 -7.43 3.67
N LEU A 163 4.94 -6.88 4.66
CA LEU A 163 6.33 -6.42 4.52
C LEU A 163 7.30 -7.57 4.26
N LEU A 164 7.14 -8.69 4.98
CA LEU A 164 7.97 -9.88 4.76
C LEU A 164 7.76 -10.49 3.37
N ARG A 165 6.54 -10.42 2.81
CA ARG A 165 6.28 -10.79 1.42
C ARG A 165 7.01 -9.88 0.43
N MET A 166 7.00 -8.56 0.68
CA MET A 166 7.74 -7.60 -0.14
C MET A 166 9.24 -7.92 -0.15
N LEU A 167 9.78 -8.30 1.00
CA LEU A 167 11.18 -8.64 1.13
C LEU A 167 11.52 -9.99 0.47
N ALA A 168 10.69 -11.03 0.69
CA ALA A 168 10.93 -12.39 0.22
C ALA A 168 10.78 -12.56 -1.29
N PHE A 169 9.90 -11.78 -1.91
CA PHE A 169 9.58 -11.88 -3.34
C PHE A 169 10.11 -10.69 -4.15
N ARG A 170 11.02 -9.91 -3.58
CA ARG A 170 11.71 -8.86 -4.31
C ARG A 170 12.29 -9.44 -5.61
N PRO A 171 12.08 -8.78 -6.76
CA PRO A 171 12.74 -9.17 -8.00
C PRO A 171 14.25 -9.23 -7.76
N ALA A 172 14.85 -10.41 -7.88
CA ALA A 172 16.28 -10.55 -7.69
C ALA A 172 17.00 -9.90 -8.86
N ASP A 173 17.95 -9.04 -8.57
CA ASP A 173 18.99 -8.70 -9.54
C ASP A 173 19.60 -10.00 -10.03
N THR A 174 19.63 -10.19 -11.32
CA THR A 174 19.98 -11.46 -11.99
C THR A 174 21.37 -11.98 -11.61
N ASP A 175 22.18 -11.19 -10.93
CA ASP A 175 23.55 -11.54 -10.54
C ASP A 175 23.69 -12.11 -9.11
N ASP A 176 22.70 -11.96 -8.22
CA ASP A 176 22.86 -12.35 -6.82
C ASP A 176 21.69 -13.20 -6.26
N ALA A 177 21.07 -14.04 -7.10
CA ALA A 177 20.14 -15.04 -6.60
C ALA A 177 20.92 -16.08 -5.77
N PRO A 178 20.72 -16.19 -4.44
CA PRO A 178 21.21 -17.32 -3.70
C PRO A 178 20.53 -18.57 -4.27
N ARG A 179 21.22 -19.26 -5.15
CA ARG A 179 20.81 -20.56 -5.62
C ARG A 179 20.92 -21.53 -4.45
N THR A 180 19.88 -21.58 -3.63
CA THR A 180 19.70 -22.66 -2.66
C THR A 180 19.56 -23.91 -3.49
N SER A 181 20.68 -24.60 -3.70
CA SER A 181 20.73 -25.83 -4.47
C SER A 181 19.80 -26.83 -3.77
N LEU A 182 18.79 -27.32 -4.48
CA LEU A 182 17.91 -28.41 -4.03
C LEU A 182 18.67 -29.64 -3.53
N LYS A 183 19.97 -29.74 -3.85
CA LYS A 183 20.90 -30.76 -3.32
C LYS A 183 21.03 -30.71 -1.78
N ASN A 184 20.84 -29.57 -1.15
CA ASN A 184 20.93 -29.43 0.31
C ASN A 184 19.67 -29.90 1.05
N LEU A 185 18.57 -30.15 0.32
CA LEU A 185 17.31 -30.67 0.87
C LEU A 185 17.18 -32.21 0.70
N GLY A 186 18.23 -32.91 0.22
CA GLY A 186 18.20 -34.36 0.06
C GLY A 186 17.27 -34.87 -1.05
N ILE A 187 16.76 -33.98 -1.91
CA ILE A 187 15.92 -34.33 -3.04
C ILE A 187 16.85 -34.49 -4.27
N SER A 188 17.30 -35.71 -4.53
CA SER A 188 17.99 -36.04 -5.77
C SER A 188 16.96 -36.10 -6.89
N PRO A 189 17.20 -35.43 -8.04
CA PRO A 189 16.39 -35.69 -9.23
C PRO A 189 16.67 -37.12 -9.67
N ALA A 190 15.63 -37.95 -9.81
CA ALA A 190 15.75 -39.25 -10.41
C ALA A 190 16.31 -39.09 -11.81
N THR A 191 17.51 -39.56 -12.05
CA THR A 191 18.12 -39.65 -13.34
C THR A 191 17.35 -40.68 -14.19
N ALA A 192 16.52 -40.17 -15.08
CA ALA A 192 15.99 -40.98 -16.18
C ALA A 192 17.09 -41.10 -17.26
N ASP A 193 17.95 -42.07 -17.05
CA ASP A 193 18.81 -42.58 -18.09
C ASP A 193 17.97 -43.50 -18.99
N SER A 194 17.57 -43.05 -20.14
CA SER A 194 17.08 -43.87 -21.23
C SER A 194 17.66 -43.37 -22.56
N LYS A 195 18.69 -44.06 -22.96
CA LYS A 195 19.34 -44.09 -24.26
C LYS A 195 18.30 -44.39 -25.37
N PRO A 196 18.27 -43.66 -26.48
CA PRO A 196 17.42 -44.04 -27.62
C PRO A 196 18.06 -45.20 -28.39
N ALA A 197 17.38 -46.35 -28.45
CA ALA A 197 17.65 -47.39 -29.42
C ALA A 197 16.71 -47.21 -30.62
N ALA A 198 17.32 -47.06 -31.79
CA ALA A 198 16.65 -47.08 -33.08
C ALA A 198 16.22 -48.52 -33.39
N VAL A 199 14.98 -48.70 -33.87
CA VAL A 199 14.63 -49.71 -34.89
C VAL A 199 13.22 -49.46 -35.45
N ALA A 200 13.21 -49.31 -36.78
CA ALA A 200 12.37 -49.95 -37.84
C ALA A 200 10.83 -49.96 -37.67
N ASP A 201 10.21 -49.19 -38.54
CA ASP A 201 9.20 -49.49 -39.55
C ASP A 201 8.37 -50.79 -39.37
N THR A 202 7.07 -50.63 -39.13
CA THR A 202 6.01 -51.51 -39.69
C THR A 202 4.60 -50.82 -39.49
N ALA A 203 4.00 -50.58 -40.65
CA ALA A 203 2.57 -50.49 -41.05
C ALA A 203 1.47 -50.20 -40.02
N ALA A 204 0.65 -49.21 -40.42
CA ALA A 204 -0.69 -48.89 -39.94
C ALA A 204 -1.72 -50.05 -40.05
N PRO A 205 -2.86 -50.01 -39.34
CA PRO A 205 -4.01 -49.28 -39.87
C PRO A 205 -4.91 -48.53 -38.81
N GLY A 206 -5.42 -47.45 -39.27
CA GLY A 206 -6.70 -46.84 -39.13
C GLY A 206 -7.50 -46.92 -37.81
N VAL A 207 -7.69 -45.75 -37.18
CA VAL A 207 -8.97 -45.45 -36.48
C VAL A 207 -9.26 -43.96 -36.61
N SER A 208 -10.53 -43.70 -36.90
CA SER A 208 -11.17 -42.43 -37.22
C SER A 208 -11.11 -41.35 -36.12
N PRO A 209 -11.28 -40.04 -36.47
CA PRO A 209 -11.21 -38.95 -35.53
C PRO A 209 -12.51 -38.84 -34.71
N VAL A 210 -12.34 -38.78 -33.39
CA VAL A 210 -13.43 -38.42 -32.47
C VAL A 210 -13.60 -36.92 -32.48
N SER A 211 -14.84 -36.55 -32.72
CA SER A 211 -15.42 -35.22 -32.80
C SER A 211 -15.11 -34.33 -31.57
N ALA A 212 -14.68 -33.10 -31.85
CA ALA A 212 -14.53 -32.05 -30.86
C ALA A 212 -15.91 -31.57 -30.33
N PRO A 213 -16.08 -31.25 -29.04
CA PRO A 213 -17.32 -30.64 -28.55
C PRO A 213 -17.39 -29.17 -28.95
N ALA A 214 -18.59 -28.77 -29.39
CA ALA A 214 -18.97 -27.41 -29.79
C ALA A 214 -18.87 -26.39 -28.66
N PRO A 215 -18.64 -25.08 -28.95
CA PRO A 215 -18.61 -24.03 -27.95
C PRO A 215 -20.02 -23.72 -27.41
N VAL A 216 -20.12 -23.69 -26.09
CA VAL A 216 -21.34 -23.26 -25.36
C VAL A 216 -21.48 -21.74 -25.47
N ALA A 217 -22.63 -21.27 -25.95
CA ALA A 217 -22.99 -19.88 -26.05
C ALA A 217 -23.15 -19.23 -24.65
N PRO A 218 -22.81 -17.93 -24.46
CA PRO A 218 -22.98 -17.26 -23.18
C PRO A 218 -24.47 -16.99 -22.90
N ALA A 219 -24.90 -17.35 -21.69
CA ALA A 219 -26.23 -17.09 -21.18
C ALA A 219 -26.49 -15.57 -21.03
N ALA A 220 -27.69 -15.17 -21.43
CA ALA A 220 -28.17 -13.80 -21.44
C ALA A 220 -28.12 -13.17 -20.04
N ALA A 221 -27.66 -11.92 -19.98
CA ALA A 221 -27.71 -11.06 -18.82
C ALA A 221 -29.16 -10.76 -18.42
N VAL A 222 -29.49 -11.09 -17.18
CA VAL A 222 -30.74 -10.67 -16.53
C VAL A 222 -30.59 -9.24 -16.09
N ALA A 223 -31.43 -8.35 -16.63
CA ALA A 223 -31.54 -6.95 -16.25
C ALA A 223 -32.09 -6.81 -14.81
N PRO A 224 -31.59 -5.91 -13.96
CA PRO A 224 -32.19 -5.66 -12.67
C PRO A 224 -33.49 -4.85 -12.81
N ALA A 225 -34.51 -5.26 -12.05
CA ALA A 225 -35.81 -4.58 -11.95
C ALA A 225 -35.65 -3.21 -11.25
N PRO A 226 -36.48 -2.19 -11.59
CA PRO A 226 -36.42 -0.87 -10.99
C PRO A 226 -36.91 -0.89 -9.55
N VAL A 227 -36.09 -0.33 -8.64
CA VAL A 227 -36.46 -0.08 -7.25
C VAL A 227 -37.37 1.12 -7.19
N VAL A 228 -38.61 0.89 -6.74
CA VAL A 228 -39.60 1.95 -6.47
C VAL A 228 -39.20 2.62 -5.14
N ILE A 229 -38.81 3.88 -5.21
CA ILE A 229 -38.55 4.72 -4.03
C ILE A 229 -39.93 5.25 -3.58
N ALA A 230 -40.39 4.75 -2.42
CA ALA A 230 -41.59 5.31 -1.76
C ALA A 230 -41.18 6.65 -1.07
N SER A 231 -41.92 7.70 -1.46
CA SER A 231 -41.83 9.02 -0.84
C SER A 231 -42.42 8.99 0.58
N PRO A 232 -41.81 9.63 1.57
CA PRO A 232 -42.42 9.73 2.91
C PRO A 232 -43.55 10.77 2.91
N ALA A 233 -44.66 10.35 3.43
CA ALA A 233 -45.84 11.18 3.62
C ALA A 233 -45.60 12.25 4.69
N GLU A 234 -45.91 13.46 4.35
CA GLU A 234 -45.98 14.67 5.17
C GLU A 234 -47.07 14.50 6.25
N SER A 235 -46.66 14.45 7.52
CA SER A 235 -47.59 14.50 8.66
C SER A 235 -47.74 15.92 9.14
N ALA A 236 -48.82 16.58 8.75
CA ALA A 236 -49.23 17.86 9.28
C ALA A 236 -49.79 17.68 10.71
N ALA A 237 -49.11 18.24 11.69
CA ALA A 237 -49.65 18.41 13.05
C ALA A 237 -50.40 19.76 13.16
N THR A 238 -51.68 19.65 13.30
CA THR A 238 -52.62 20.73 13.62
C THR A 238 -52.43 21.18 15.06
N VAL A 239 -52.13 22.47 15.25
CA VAL A 239 -52.24 23.16 16.55
C VAL A 239 -53.47 24.07 16.50
N ALA A 240 -54.38 23.90 17.43
CA ALA A 240 -55.38 24.87 17.83
C ALA A 240 -55.91 24.50 19.23
N PRO A 241 -56.54 25.46 19.93
CA PRO A 241 -56.23 26.87 20.19
C PRO A 241 -55.65 27.09 21.60
#